data_b412cd421f64ab59af620c68dd49175d
#
_entry.id   b412cd421f64ab59af620c68dd49175d
#
_cell.length_a   1.000
_cell.length_b   1.000
_cell.length_c   1.000
_cell.angle_alpha   90.00
_cell.angle_beta   90.00
_cell.angle_gamma   90.00
#
_symmetry.space_group_name_H-M   'P 1'
#
loop_
_entity.id
_entity.type
_entity.pdbx_description
1 polymer ?
#
loop_
_entity_poly.entity_id
_entity_poly.type
_entity_poly.pdbx_seq_one_letter_code
_entity_poly.pdbx_strand_id
1 'polypeptide(L)'
;MSPQIRVNKMGWRISTHSERSTNTDLMEGPTPRHSLLSGRYKQSFAYLTLRSRMPGIMQQVIMRVVNDLPMLEEKFGEEVRKDVKQIVDAIERLKMELNRDRQFLQFHGNEPDKAEWNAFLSELPRPKRTFFRACWLHAECYLYRRIFSFFENSRFLHNFDCFDHLKQEDLIISEETMKILAKATRDLPKTFDNFHKLLRINLWCNHFEIQLGAFTFTEEEPQNDINVLAKVADIDRVLLVNDSVLVWNCLMKPGPNGIVDYICDNGGFEFFADMVLLEYMVDNNLATQVRLHVKAIPWYISDLTRPDVEWTINYLVHHEDECLSALGKKWARLISSEKIVIAPVSHFWTGPQPYFVMVESDIELYRVLTNSRLAIFKGDLNYRKLMGDYIWDSAEEFITCLRGFRPTNICAMRTVKCEVVCGLPEGMADTLLRNDHTWMISGSYGVIQYTDSLKCSCAFPGEENNIKSEHWPALVQPRSGRSTGAQTPIG
;
A
#
# COMPACT_ATOMS: atom_id res chain seq x y z
N MET A 1 -16.67 -3.14 37.89
CA MET A 1 -15.57 -4.11 37.70
C MET A 1 -14.29 -3.31 37.43
N SER A 2 -13.37 -3.33 38.37
CA SER A 2 -12.10 -2.59 38.28
C SER A 2 -11.19 -3.22 37.22
N PRO A 3 -10.49 -2.44 36.38
CA PRO A 3 -9.56 -2.98 35.42
C PRO A 3 -8.35 -3.60 36.14
N GLN A 4 -8.12 -4.90 35.94
CA GLN A 4 -6.94 -5.57 36.44
C GLN A 4 -5.72 -5.08 35.68
N ILE A 5 -4.78 -4.48 36.41
CA ILE A 5 -3.45 -4.11 35.90
C ILE A 5 -2.65 -5.40 35.72
N ARG A 6 -2.39 -5.80 34.48
CA ARG A 6 -1.40 -6.85 34.21
C ARG A 6 0.00 -6.23 34.26
N VAL A 7 0.77 -6.61 35.27
CA VAL A 7 2.21 -6.33 35.36
C VAL A 7 2.90 -7.53 34.73
N ASN A 8 3.72 -7.30 33.69
CA ASN A 8 4.55 -8.35 33.12
C ASN A 8 5.78 -8.58 34.03
N LYS A 9 6.52 -9.67 33.79
CA LYS A 9 7.68 -10.11 34.62
C LYS A 9 8.78 -9.05 34.79
N MET A 10 8.72 -7.91 34.11
CA MET A 10 9.71 -6.82 34.18
C MET A 10 9.25 -5.59 34.98
N GLY A 11 8.07 -5.62 35.62
CA GLY A 11 7.59 -4.47 36.41
C GLY A 11 7.17 -3.24 35.63
N TRP A 12 6.97 -3.33 34.33
CA TRP A 12 6.54 -2.21 33.50
C TRP A 12 5.03 -2.02 33.57
N ARG A 13 4.61 -0.79 33.86
CA ARG A 13 3.19 -0.44 33.87
C ARG A 13 2.74 -0.15 32.45
N ILE A 14 1.93 -1.02 31.86
CA ILE A 14 1.25 -0.77 30.60
C ILE A 14 0.01 0.08 30.94
N SER A 15 0.02 1.34 30.54
CA SER A 15 -1.10 2.25 30.77
C SER A 15 -2.28 1.91 29.86
N THR A 16 -3.40 1.54 30.46
CA THR A 16 -4.67 1.26 29.75
C THR A 16 -5.61 2.47 29.73
N HIS A 17 -5.15 3.68 30.09
CA HIS A 17 -6.00 4.85 30.14
C HIS A 17 -6.19 5.48 28.77
N SER A 18 -7.38 5.33 28.22
CA SER A 18 -7.92 6.18 27.16
C SER A 18 -8.25 7.55 27.77
N GLU A 19 -7.28 8.47 27.79
CA GLU A 19 -7.58 9.88 28.08
C GLU A 19 -8.38 10.46 26.90
N ARG A 20 -9.53 11.07 27.19
CA ARG A 20 -10.36 11.76 26.20
C ARG A 20 -9.55 12.89 25.57
N SER A 21 -9.37 12.84 24.24
CA SER A 21 -8.83 13.96 23.47
C SER A 21 -9.70 15.20 23.65
N THR A 22 -9.10 16.32 24.02
CA THR A 22 -9.74 17.64 24.11
C THR A 22 -9.79 18.36 22.76
N ASN A 23 -9.81 17.63 21.64
CA ASN A 23 -9.72 18.22 20.31
C ASN A 23 -11.06 18.86 19.91
N THR A 24 -11.15 20.18 20.04
CA THR A 24 -12.36 20.98 19.79
C THR A 24 -12.69 21.18 18.30
N ASP A 25 -11.78 20.78 17.39
CA ASP A 25 -11.89 21.05 15.96
C ASP A 25 -12.31 19.84 15.11
N LEU A 26 -12.69 18.73 15.74
CA LEU A 26 -13.24 17.59 15.03
C LEU A 26 -14.65 17.92 14.52
N MET A 27 -14.92 17.53 13.27
CA MET A 27 -16.19 17.76 12.59
C MET A 27 -17.01 16.48 12.52
N GLU A 28 -18.29 16.61 12.73
CA GLU A 28 -19.23 15.52 12.44
C GLU A 28 -19.36 15.35 10.91
N GLY A 29 -19.62 14.12 10.48
CA GLY A 29 -19.79 13.80 9.05
C GLY A 29 -18.56 13.21 8.38
N PRO A 30 -18.70 12.86 7.08
CA PRO A 30 -17.61 12.33 6.25
C PRO A 30 -16.71 13.47 5.75
N THR A 31 -15.55 13.10 5.19
CA THR A 31 -14.70 14.06 4.48
C THR A 31 -15.46 14.61 3.25
N PRO A 32 -15.53 15.93 3.07
CA PRO A 32 -16.24 16.52 1.94
C PRO A 32 -15.62 16.12 0.59
N ARG A 33 -16.46 16.01 -0.45
CA ARG A 33 -15.98 15.88 -1.82
C ARG A 33 -15.04 17.04 -2.17
N HIS A 34 -14.10 16.80 -3.06
CA HIS A 34 -13.09 17.77 -3.52
C HIS A 34 -12.19 18.32 -2.40
N SER A 35 -11.94 17.48 -1.38
CA SER A 35 -10.99 17.79 -0.31
C SER A 35 -10.05 16.61 -0.05
N LEU A 36 -8.92 16.87 0.63
CA LEU A 36 -8.02 15.82 1.07
C LEU A 36 -8.67 14.99 2.18
N LEU A 37 -8.55 13.69 2.09
CA LEU A 37 -9.00 12.76 3.13
C LEU A 37 -8.28 13.07 4.45
N SER A 38 -9.03 13.20 5.54
CA SER A 38 -8.48 13.68 6.81
C SER A 38 -9.20 13.08 8.02
N GLY A 39 -8.43 12.78 9.05
CA GLY A 39 -8.94 12.34 10.36
C GLY A 39 -9.74 13.40 11.12
N ARG A 40 -9.85 14.61 10.58
CA ARG A 40 -10.70 15.67 11.16
C ARG A 40 -12.19 15.32 11.17
N TYR A 41 -12.62 14.48 10.21
CA TYR A 41 -14.03 14.13 10.01
C TYR A 41 -14.34 12.78 10.64
N LYS A 42 -15.19 12.75 11.67
CA LYS A 42 -15.43 11.58 12.51
C LYS A 42 -16.05 10.38 11.80
N GLN A 43 -16.70 10.59 10.66
CA GLN A 43 -17.27 9.52 9.84
C GLN A 43 -16.31 9.04 8.74
N SER A 44 -15.08 9.61 8.63
CA SER A 44 -14.08 9.12 7.71
C SER A 44 -13.34 7.89 8.26
N PHE A 45 -12.92 7.00 7.38
CA PHE A 45 -12.06 5.88 7.76
C PHE A 45 -10.71 6.35 8.30
N ALA A 46 -10.24 7.51 7.85
CA ALA A 46 -9.05 8.18 8.37
C ALA A 46 -9.15 8.46 9.89
N TYR A 47 -10.32 8.93 10.34
CA TYR A 47 -10.54 9.16 11.77
C TYR A 47 -10.49 7.86 12.58
N LEU A 48 -11.18 6.82 12.10
CA LEU A 48 -11.17 5.51 12.75
C LEU A 48 -9.76 4.91 12.84
N THR A 49 -9.00 5.05 11.76
CA THR A 49 -7.61 4.58 11.71
C THR A 49 -6.74 5.32 12.74
N LEU A 50 -6.73 6.63 12.74
CA LEU A 50 -5.91 7.44 13.65
C LEU A 50 -6.36 7.31 15.12
N ARG A 51 -7.66 7.19 15.35
CA ARG A 51 -8.21 7.13 16.71
C ARG A 51 -8.04 5.78 17.38
N SER A 52 -8.14 4.68 16.61
CA SER A 52 -8.21 3.32 17.18
C SER A 52 -7.15 2.38 16.64
N ARG A 53 -7.02 2.28 15.31
CA ARG A 53 -6.14 1.29 14.68
C ARG A 53 -4.66 1.61 14.93
N MET A 54 -4.21 2.85 14.73
CA MET A 54 -2.80 3.22 14.90
C MET A 54 -2.30 3.07 16.35
N PRO A 55 -3.05 3.49 17.39
CA PRO A 55 -2.67 3.17 18.77
C PRO A 55 -2.57 1.67 19.05
N GLY A 56 -3.43 0.86 18.44
CA GLY A 56 -3.37 -0.61 18.53
C GLY A 56 -2.12 -1.18 17.88
N ILE A 57 -1.75 -0.71 16.68
CA ILE A 57 -0.53 -1.10 15.99
C ILE A 57 0.72 -0.75 16.81
N MET A 58 0.80 0.46 17.34
CA MET A 58 1.90 0.86 18.22
C MET A 58 2.01 -0.05 19.45
N GLN A 59 0.87 -0.47 20.02
CA GLN A 59 0.87 -1.43 21.12
C GLN A 59 1.39 -2.81 20.69
N GLN A 60 1.05 -3.29 19.51
CA GLN A 60 1.56 -4.55 18.97
C GLN A 60 3.08 -4.48 18.77
N VAL A 61 3.62 -3.37 18.23
CA VAL A 61 5.08 -3.18 18.10
C VAL A 61 5.77 -3.22 19.47
N ILE A 62 5.22 -2.55 20.48
CA ILE A 62 5.75 -2.61 21.85
C ILE A 62 5.77 -4.06 22.36
N MET A 63 4.63 -4.76 22.21
CA MET A 63 4.54 -6.16 22.66
C MET A 63 5.54 -7.07 21.94
N ARG A 64 5.73 -6.88 20.62
CA ARG A 64 6.69 -7.64 19.83
C ARG A 64 8.11 -7.47 20.38
N VAL A 65 8.58 -6.24 20.49
CA VAL A 65 9.95 -5.95 20.95
C VAL A 65 10.20 -6.46 22.39
N VAL A 66 9.19 -6.35 23.25
CA VAL A 66 9.28 -6.84 24.63
C VAL A 66 9.29 -8.37 24.70
N ASN A 67 8.47 -9.03 23.88
CA ASN A 67 8.42 -10.50 23.85
C ASN A 67 9.69 -11.10 23.26
N ASP A 68 10.31 -10.42 22.29
CA ASP A 68 11.55 -10.88 21.66
C ASP A 68 12.81 -10.60 22.50
N LEU A 69 12.69 -9.87 23.61
CA LEU A 69 13.85 -9.49 24.42
C LEU A 69 14.75 -10.66 24.82
N PRO A 70 14.24 -11.84 25.24
CA PRO A 70 15.12 -12.97 25.56
C PRO A 70 15.99 -13.41 24.37
N MET A 71 15.41 -13.49 23.17
CA MET A 71 16.13 -13.82 21.93
C MET A 71 17.13 -12.71 21.55
N LEU A 72 16.75 -11.45 21.72
CA LEU A 72 17.63 -10.30 21.45
C LEU A 72 18.81 -10.25 22.42
N GLU A 73 18.61 -10.63 23.69
CA GLU A 73 19.70 -10.73 24.68
C GLU A 73 20.65 -11.87 24.35
N GLU A 74 20.15 -13.02 23.90
CA GLU A 74 20.98 -14.11 23.43
C GLU A 74 21.86 -13.69 22.25
N LYS A 75 21.30 -12.88 21.33
CA LYS A 75 21.99 -12.44 20.11
C LYS A 75 22.96 -11.28 20.35
N PHE A 76 22.61 -10.30 21.17
CA PHE A 76 23.32 -9.01 21.31
C PHE A 76 23.88 -8.76 22.72
N GLY A 77 23.58 -9.61 23.70
CA GLY A 77 23.91 -9.42 25.11
C GLY A 77 22.94 -8.49 25.84
N GLU A 78 23.12 -8.38 27.17
CA GLU A 78 22.20 -7.62 28.04
C GLU A 78 22.10 -6.13 27.72
N GLU A 79 23.06 -5.53 27.04
CA GLU A 79 23.05 -4.12 26.65
C GLU A 79 21.87 -3.76 25.73
N VAL A 80 21.31 -4.71 24.97
CA VAL A 80 20.14 -4.49 24.09
C VAL A 80 18.89 -4.08 24.88
N ARG A 81 18.82 -4.38 26.19
CA ARG A 81 17.72 -3.94 27.07
C ARG A 81 17.55 -2.43 27.08
N LYS A 82 18.65 -1.69 26.95
CA LYS A 82 18.61 -0.21 26.91
C LYS A 82 17.92 0.27 25.63
N ASP A 83 18.26 -0.32 24.51
CA ASP A 83 17.64 0.00 23.22
C ASP A 83 16.14 -0.32 23.24
N VAL A 84 15.78 -1.53 23.67
CA VAL A 84 14.37 -1.96 23.80
C VAL A 84 13.59 -0.97 24.68
N LYS A 85 14.15 -0.61 25.85
CA LYS A 85 13.50 0.37 26.74
C LYS A 85 13.31 1.73 26.06
N GLN A 86 14.33 2.24 25.37
CA GLN A 86 14.26 3.53 24.68
C GLN A 86 13.22 3.52 23.55
N ILE A 87 13.15 2.44 22.77
CA ILE A 87 12.17 2.25 21.71
C ILE A 87 10.75 2.23 22.29
N VAL A 88 10.52 1.44 23.33
CA VAL A 88 9.21 1.37 24.00
C VAL A 88 8.78 2.74 24.53
N ASP A 89 9.69 3.43 25.26
CA ASP A 89 9.40 4.77 25.81
C ASP A 89 9.13 5.79 24.68
N ALA A 90 9.78 5.65 23.51
CA ALA A 90 9.57 6.53 22.37
C ALA A 90 8.22 6.26 21.67
N ILE A 91 7.83 5.00 21.51
CA ILE A 91 6.52 4.62 20.92
C ILE A 91 5.38 5.04 21.85
N GLU A 92 5.51 4.88 23.16
CA GLU A 92 4.49 5.35 24.11
C GLU A 92 4.36 6.90 24.06
N ARG A 93 5.44 7.64 23.91
CA ARG A 93 5.37 9.10 23.69
C ARG A 93 4.66 9.44 22.39
N LEU A 94 4.98 8.77 21.27
CA LEU A 94 4.32 8.99 19.98
C LEU A 94 2.81 8.70 20.07
N LYS A 95 2.42 7.65 20.78
CA LYS A 95 1.02 7.30 21.05
C LYS A 95 0.29 8.39 21.84
N MET A 96 0.96 9.00 22.84
CA MET A 96 0.41 10.16 23.56
C MET A 96 0.31 11.39 22.65
N GLU A 97 1.30 11.64 21.79
CA GLU A 97 1.27 12.74 20.80
C GLU A 97 0.10 12.59 19.83
N LEU A 98 -0.12 11.38 19.29
CA LEU A 98 -1.27 11.08 18.43
C LEU A 98 -2.61 11.32 19.17
N ASN A 99 -2.76 10.78 20.39
CA ASN A 99 -4.00 10.91 21.15
C ASN A 99 -4.33 12.38 21.52
N ARG A 100 -3.32 13.23 21.64
CA ARG A 100 -3.44 14.66 21.96
C ARG A 100 -3.41 15.57 20.73
N ASP A 101 -3.41 14.99 19.53
CA ASP A 101 -3.31 15.71 18.25
C ASP A 101 -2.16 16.73 18.25
N ARG A 102 -0.96 16.31 18.69
CA ARG A 102 0.23 17.17 18.72
C ARG A 102 0.74 17.41 17.30
N GLN A 103 1.56 18.46 17.17
CA GLN A 103 2.23 18.75 15.90
C GLN A 103 3.28 17.70 15.58
N PHE A 104 3.46 17.42 14.28
CA PHE A 104 4.55 16.62 13.78
C PHE A 104 5.90 17.25 14.16
N LEU A 105 6.81 16.41 14.62
CA LEU A 105 8.19 16.79 14.97
C LEU A 105 9.13 16.46 13.82
N GLN A 106 10.15 17.27 13.62
CA GLN A 106 11.23 16.97 12.68
C GLN A 106 12.03 15.73 13.10
N PHE A 107 12.68 15.11 12.15
CA PHE A 107 13.62 14.01 12.36
C PHE A 107 15.01 14.59 12.66
N HIS A 108 15.70 14.02 13.64
CA HIS A 108 16.99 14.51 14.10
C HIS A 108 18.07 13.41 14.21
N GLY A 109 17.70 12.16 13.89
CA GLY A 109 18.60 11.02 13.94
C GLY A 109 19.41 10.82 12.66
N ASN A 110 19.71 9.57 12.35
CA ASN A 110 20.50 9.14 11.19
C ASN A 110 19.64 8.60 10.03
N GLU A 111 18.37 8.96 10.01
CA GLU A 111 17.45 8.52 8.97
C GLU A 111 17.95 8.95 7.58
N PRO A 112 18.04 8.03 6.59
CA PRO A 112 18.57 8.34 5.26
C PRO A 112 17.76 9.42 4.51
N ASP A 113 16.44 9.42 4.71
CA ASP A 113 15.45 10.32 4.10
C ASP A 113 15.05 11.50 5.01
N LYS A 114 15.87 11.80 6.03
CA LYS A 114 15.61 12.87 7.00
C LYS A 114 15.45 14.25 6.34
N ALA A 115 16.29 14.53 5.35
CA ALA A 115 16.29 15.83 4.69
C ALA A 115 14.95 16.06 3.96
N GLU A 116 14.49 15.08 3.22
CA GLU A 116 13.23 15.08 2.47
C GLU A 116 12.03 15.21 3.40
N TRP A 117 12.01 14.43 4.49
CA TRP A 117 10.96 14.53 5.48
C TRP A 117 10.91 15.88 6.17
N ASN A 118 12.04 16.42 6.56
CA ASN A 118 12.10 17.73 7.25
C ASN A 118 11.74 18.88 6.31
N ALA A 119 12.12 18.80 5.03
CA ALA A 119 11.67 19.74 4.01
C ALA A 119 10.15 19.70 3.87
N PHE A 120 9.58 18.49 3.66
CA PHE A 120 8.13 18.28 3.58
C PHE A 120 7.39 18.82 4.82
N LEU A 121 7.85 18.49 6.03
CA LEU A 121 7.23 18.96 7.27
C LEU A 121 7.30 20.49 7.41
N SER A 122 8.35 21.13 6.90
CA SER A 122 8.53 22.58 6.93
C SER A 122 7.59 23.31 5.97
N GLU A 123 7.24 22.70 4.86
CA GLU A 123 6.32 23.24 3.85
C GLU A 123 4.85 23.10 4.25
N LEU A 124 4.49 22.12 5.09
CA LEU A 124 3.13 21.98 5.56
C LEU A 124 2.66 23.23 6.31
N PRO A 125 1.48 23.78 6.01
CA PRO A 125 0.90 24.87 6.78
C PRO A 125 0.73 24.47 8.26
N ARG A 126 1.07 25.35 9.19
CA ARG A 126 1.01 25.05 10.64
C ARG A 126 -0.29 24.38 11.11
N PRO A 127 -1.50 24.81 10.66
CA PRO A 127 -2.75 24.14 11.05
C PRO A 127 -2.88 22.72 10.56
N LYS A 128 -2.11 22.33 9.51
CA LYS A 128 -2.14 20.99 8.90
C LYS A 128 -0.96 20.10 9.35
N ARG A 129 -0.22 20.51 10.37
CA ARG A 129 0.92 19.72 10.91
C ARG A 129 0.53 18.89 12.13
N THR A 130 -0.74 18.46 12.25
CA THR A 130 -1.20 17.62 13.35
C THR A 130 -1.87 16.37 12.78
N PHE A 131 -1.96 15.30 13.58
CA PHE A 131 -2.40 13.99 13.11
C PHE A 131 -3.81 14.01 12.51
N PHE A 132 -4.76 14.68 13.16
CA PHE A 132 -6.14 14.69 12.70
C PHE A 132 -6.46 15.78 11.67
N ARG A 133 -5.62 16.82 11.55
CA ARG A 133 -5.83 17.92 10.58
C ARG A 133 -5.01 17.78 9.31
N ALA A 134 -3.98 16.96 9.32
CA ALA A 134 -3.22 16.64 8.12
C ALA A 134 -4.08 15.86 7.11
N CYS A 135 -3.62 15.79 5.88
CA CYS A 135 -4.02 14.73 4.97
C CYS A 135 -3.72 13.37 5.64
N TRP A 136 -4.63 12.42 5.53
CA TRP A 136 -4.46 11.12 6.17
C TRP A 136 -3.21 10.39 5.71
N LEU A 137 -2.91 10.43 4.40
CA LEU A 137 -1.67 9.89 3.85
C LEU A 137 -0.44 10.45 4.58
N HIS A 138 -0.41 11.76 4.82
CA HIS A 138 0.72 12.41 5.51
C HIS A 138 0.84 11.96 6.97
N ALA A 139 -0.29 11.90 7.68
CA ALA A 139 -0.31 11.50 9.10
C ALA A 139 0.09 10.03 9.29
N GLU A 140 -0.41 9.16 8.43
CA GLU A 140 -0.16 7.73 8.51
C GLU A 140 1.27 7.39 8.09
N CYS A 141 1.77 7.96 6.98
CA CYS A 141 3.17 7.82 6.60
C CYS A 141 4.13 8.35 7.68
N TYR A 142 3.81 9.51 8.28
CA TYR A 142 4.60 10.05 9.39
C TYR A 142 4.65 9.10 10.59
N LEU A 143 3.52 8.48 10.95
CA LEU A 143 3.48 7.53 12.08
C LEU A 143 4.38 6.31 11.84
N TYR A 144 4.27 5.65 10.68
CA TYR A 144 5.12 4.51 10.35
C TYR A 144 6.59 4.90 10.27
N ARG A 145 6.88 6.06 9.66
CA ARG A 145 8.26 6.57 9.57
C ARG A 145 8.85 6.87 10.95
N ARG A 146 8.05 7.44 11.86
CA ARG A 146 8.47 7.69 13.26
C ARG A 146 8.69 6.41 14.03
N ILE A 147 7.82 5.44 13.89
CA ILE A 147 7.99 4.14 14.55
C ILE A 147 9.33 3.52 14.13
N PHE A 148 9.59 3.46 12.82
CA PHE A 148 10.83 2.85 12.33
C PHE A 148 12.07 3.69 12.70
N SER A 149 11.98 5.01 12.76
CA SER A 149 13.11 5.87 13.16
C SER A 149 13.64 5.54 14.57
N PHE A 150 12.80 5.03 15.46
CA PHE A 150 13.23 4.63 16.79
C PHE A 150 14.14 3.39 16.77
N PHE A 151 13.89 2.49 15.83
CA PHE A 151 14.77 1.34 15.58
C PHE A 151 16.04 1.78 14.87
N GLU A 152 15.97 2.53 13.78
CA GLU A 152 17.15 3.02 13.03
C GLU A 152 18.15 3.76 13.91
N ASN A 153 17.68 4.49 14.91
CA ASN A 153 18.52 5.25 15.83
C ASN A 153 18.99 4.42 17.05
N SER A 154 18.66 3.15 17.13
CA SER A 154 19.16 2.25 18.19
C SER A 154 20.52 1.66 17.79
N ARG A 155 21.27 1.20 18.78
CA ARG A 155 22.59 0.61 18.55
C ARG A 155 22.52 -0.78 17.95
N PHE A 156 21.61 -1.61 18.44
CA PHE A 156 21.54 -3.05 18.12
C PHE A 156 20.38 -3.39 17.19
N LEU A 157 19.30 -2.59 17.18
CA LEU A 157 18.05 -2.91 16.50
C LEU A 157 17.80 -2.05 15.24
N HIS A 158 18.84 -1.41 14.68
CA HIS A 158 18.71 -0.49 13.56
C HIS A 158 18.10 -1.10 12.27
N ASN A 159 18.22 -2.43 12.10
CA ASN A 159 17.61 -3.18 10.98
C ASN A 159 16.49 -4.12 11.45
N PHE A 160 15.95 -3.94 12.66
CA PHE A 160 14.91 -4.82 13.17
C PHE A 160 13.56 -4.48 12.52
N ASP A 161 13.01 -5.44 11.76
CA ASP A 161 11.64 -5.35 11.27
C ASP A 161 10.67 -5.86 12.35
N CYS A 162 9.91 -4.94 12.93
CA CYS A 162 8.94 -5.29 13.97
C CYS A 162 7.69 -6.01 13.42
N PHE A 163 7.57 -6.16 12.10
CA PHE A 163 6.43 -6.77 11.41
C PHE A 163 6.77 -8.05 10.63
N ASP A 164 8.05 -8.42 10.52
CA ASP A 164 8.51 -9.55 9.70
C ASP A 164 7.79 -10.86 10.02
N HIS A 165 7.58 -11.14 11.31
CA HIS A 165 6.91 -12.35 11.78
C HIS A 165 5.48 -12.47 11.25
N LEU A 166 4.75 -11.36 11.10
CA LEU A 166 3.37 -11.37 10.60
C LEU A 166 3.32 -11.79 9.12
N LYS A 167 4.27 -11.29 8.32
CA LYS A 167 4.40 -11.64 6.91
C LYS A 167 4.84 -13.08 6.71
N GLN A 168 5.76 -13.56 7.58
CA GLN A 168 6.22 -14.93 7.58
C GLN A 168 5.13 -15.91 8.04
N GLU A 169 4.42 -15.57 9.11
CA GLU A 169 3.28 -16.37 9.60
C GLU A 169 2.18 -16.48 8.53
N ASP A 170 1.83 -15.37 7.88
CA ASP A 170 0.86 -15.33 6.79
C ASP A 170 1.24 -16.30 5.66
N LEU A 171 2.50 -16.31 5.23
CA LEU A 171 2.97 -17.26 4.24
C LEU A 171 2.88 -18.72 4.73
N ILE A 172 3.31 -18.98 5.96
CA ILE A 172 3.36 -20.34 6.52
C ILE A 172 1.94 -20.94 6.66
N ILE A 173 0.99 -20.18 7.19
CA ILE A 173 -0.38 -20.68 7.37
C ILE A 173 -1.09 -20.88 6.02
N SER A 174 -0.61 -20.24 4.94
CA SER A 174 -1.16 -20.34 3.58
C SER A 174 -0.59 -21.50 2.78
N GLU A 175 0.18 -22.40 3.37
CA GLU A 175 0.92 -23.46 2.70
C GLU A 175 0.04 -24.31 1.77
N GLU A 176 -1.13 -24.76 2.26
CA GLU A 176 -2.04 -25.58 1.45
C GLU A 176 -2.60 -24.78 0.25
N THR A 177 -2.91 -23.51 0.47
CA THR A 177 -3.36 -22.61 -0.61
C THR A 177 -2.25 -22.41 -1.65
N MET A 178 -0.99 -22.25 -1.20
CA MET A 178 0.15 -22.16 -2.11
C MET A 178 0.32 -23.42 -2.95
N LYS A 179 0.20 -24.64 -2.36
CA LYS A 179 0.28 -25.91 -3.08
C LYS A 179 -0.81 -26.03 -4.15
N ILE A 180 -2.04 -25.66 -3.80
CA ILE A 180 -3.17 -25.67 -4.74
C ILE A 180 -2.90 -24.70 -5.90
N LEU A 181 -2.50 -23.47 -5.58
CA LEU A 181 -2.23 -22.43 -6.59
C LEU A 181 -1.05 -22.85 -7.49
N ALA A 182 0.04 -23.33 -6.93
CA ALA A 182 1.22 -23.79 -7.68
C ALA A 182 0.87 -24.93 -8.65
N LYS A 183 0.02 -25.88 -8.25
CA LYS A 183 -0.45 -26.96 -9.11
C LYS A 183 -1.36 -26.44 -10.23
N ALA A 184 -2.32 -25.57 -9.88
CA ALA A 184 -3.32 -25.04 -10.82
C ALA A 184 -2.70 -24.10 -11.88
N THR A 185 -1.56 -23.48 -11.60
CA THR A 185 -0.91 -22.51 -12.48
C THR A 185 0.28 -23.07 -13.27
N ARG A 186 0.65 -24.32 -13.01
CA ARG A 186 1.74 -24.98 -13.73
C ARG A 186 1.41 -25.04 -15.22
N ASP A 187 2.35 -24.60 -16.05
CA ASP A 187 2.31 -24.69 -17.52
C ASP A 187 1.05 -24.07 -18.16
N LEU A 188 0.49 -23.02 -17.55
CA LEU A 188 -0.64 -22.31 -18.10
C LEU A 188 -0.33 -21.71 -19.47
N PRO A 189 -1.12 -22.02 -20.52
CA PRO A 189 -0.90 -21.46 -21.85
C PRO A 189 -1.15 -19.95 -21.88
N LYS A 190 -0.49 -19.28 -22.83
CA LYS A 190 -0.61 -17.83 -23.09
C LYS A 190 -1.99 -17.52 -23.68
N THR A 191 -2.95 -17.24 -22.80
CA THR A 191 -4.31 -16.83 -23.19
C THR A 191 -4.75 -15.63 -22.33
N PHE A 192 -5.65 -14.81 -22.88
CA PHE A 192 -6.27 -13.74 -22.10
C PHE A 192 -7.03 -14.29 -20.88
N ASP A 193 -7.73 -15.39 -21.04
CA ASP A 193 -8.51 -16.01 -19.95
C ASP A 193 -7.63 -16.39 -18.75
N ASN A 194 -6.50 -17.04 -18.99
CA ASN A 194 -5.56 -17.40 -17.93
C ASN A 194 -4.92 -16.15 -17.28
N PHE A 195 -4.51 -15.17 -18.09
CA PHE A 195 -4.01 -13.90 -17.56
C PHE A 195 -5.04 -13.19 -16.69
N HIS A 196 -6.28 -13.12 -17.15
CA HIS A 196 -7.37 -12.50 -16.42
C HIS A 196 -7.69 -13.23 -15.10
N LYS A 197 -7.66 -14.57 -15.10
CA LYS A 197 -7.79 -15.36 -13.87
C LYS A 197 -6.68 -15.06 -12.87
N LEU A 198 -5.43 -14.99 -13.34
CA LEU A 198 -4.28 -14.66 -12.48
C LEU A 198 -4.34 -13.24 -11.92
N LEU A 199 -4.77 -12.24 -12.70
CA LEU A 199 -5.00 -10.89 -12.20
C LEU A 199 -6.04 -10.87 -11.07
N ARG A 200 -7.12 -11.64 -11.22
CA ARG A 200 -8.18 -11.72 -10.20
C ARG A 200 -7.69 -12.41 -8.92
N ILE A 201 -6.99 -13.54 -9.06
CA ILE A 201 -6.36 -14.22 -7.92
C ILE A 201 -5.43 -13.24 -7.19
N ASN A 202 -4.59 -12.54 -7.93
CA ASN A 202 -3.67 -11.58 -7.40
C ASN A 202 -4.37 -10.41 -6.67
N LEU A 203 -5.47 -9.89 -7.22
CA LEU A 203 -6.24 -8.81 -6.61
C LEU A 203 -6.94 -9.25 -5.30
N TRP A 204 -7.41 -10.49 -5.23
CA TRP A 204 -8.23 -11.00 -4.14
C TRP A 204 -7.49 -11.98 -3.21
N CYS A 205 -6.16 -12.13 -3.34
CA CYS A 205 -5.39 -13.12 -2.60
C CYS A 205 -5.66 -13.13 -1.10
N ASN A 206 -5.75 -11.96 -0.46
CA ASN A 206 -6.06 -11.83 0.96
C ASN A 206 -7.49 -12.28 1.37
N HIS A 207 -8.41 -12.41 0.39
CA HIS A 207 -9.75 -12.96 0.62
C HIS A 207 -9.83 -14.44 0.29
N PHE A 208 -8.96 -14.94 -0.60
CA PHE A 208 -8.93 -16.37 -0.97
C PHE A 208 -8.56 -17.27 0.19
N GLU A 209 -7.65 -16.84 1.08
CA GLU A 209 -7.30 -17.60 2.28
C GLU A 209 -8.53 -17.89 3.14
N ILE A 210 -9.33 -16.85 3.41
CA ILE A 210 -10.54 -16.99 4.23
C ILE A 210 -11.55 -17.89 3.55
N GLN A 211 -11.71 -17.77 2.23
CA GLN A 211 -12.69 -18.56 1.48
C GLN A 211 -12.23 -19.98 1.22
N LEU A 212 -10.95 -20.22 0.86
CA LEU A 212 -10.41 -21.57 0.70
C LEU A 212 -10.34 -22.31 2.02
N GLY A 213 -9.93 -21.64 3.12
CA GLY A 213 -9.97 -22.19 4.45
C GLY A 213 -11.38 -22.55 4.93
N ALA A 214 -12.39 -21.75 4.58
CA ALA A 214 -13.79 -22.04 4.88
C ALA A 214 -14.37 -23.18 4.03
N PHE A 215 -13.83 -23.42 2.83
CA PHE A 215 -14.29 -24.49 1.93
C PHE A 215 -13.61 -25.85 2.15
N THR A 216 -12.45 -25.89 2.83
CA THR A 216 -11.75 -27.15 3.13
C THR A 216 -12.35 -27.94 4.29
N PHE A 217 -13.31 -27.38 5.02
CA PHE A 217 -13.88 -28.03 6.24
C PHE A 217 -15.25 -28.67 6.06
N THR A 218 -15.74 -28.84 4.84
CA THR A 218 -16.86 -29.78 4.61
C THR A 218 -16.29 -31.14 4.24
N GLU A 219 -16.45 -32.12 5.14
CA GLU A 219 -15.92 -33.50 5.06
C GLU A 219 -16.40 -34.30 3.85
N GLU A 220 -17.13 -33.72 2.88
CA GLU A 220 -17.86 -34.45 1.84
C GLU A 220 -17.32 -34.28 0.41
N GLU A 221 -16.29 -33.40 0.16
CA GLU A 221 -15.68 -33.32 -1.19
C GLU A 221 -14.21 -33.78 -1.16
N PRO A 222 -13.81 -34.68 -2.08
CA PRO A 222 -12.42 -35.13 -2.14
C PRO A 222 -11.51 -33.96 -2.49
N GLN A 223 -10.45 -33.74 -1.71
CA GLN A 223 -9.44 -32.66 -1.79
C GLN A 223 -8.75 -32.51 -3.16
N ASN A 224 -9.00 -33.40 -4.12
CA ASN A 224 -8.23 -33.50 -5.36
C ASN A 224 -8.73 -32.62 -6.52
N ASP A 225 -9.89 -31.96 -6.41
CA ASP A 225 -10.50 -31.27 -7.58
C ASP A 225 -11.01 -29.85 -7.29
N ILE A 226 -10.45 -29.12 -6.32
CA ILE A 226 -10.81 -27.72 -6.13
C ILE A 226 -10.21 -26.91 -7.29
N ASN A 227 -11.02 -26.67 -8.32
CA ASN A 227 -10.60 -25.78 -9.42
C ASN A 227 -10.66 -24.33 -8.96
N VAL A 228 -9.58 -23.87 -8.31
CA VAL A 228 -9.41 -22.48 -7.85
C VAL A 228 -9.64 -21.49 -9.00
N LEU A 229 -9.19 -21.84 -10.20
CA LEU A 229 -9.36 -21.00 -11.38
C LEU A 229 -10.83 -20.86 -11.83
N ALA A 230 -11.68 -21.86 -11.54
CA ALA A 230 -13.12 -21.78 -11.83
C ALA A 230 -13.87 -20.93 -10.78
N LYS A 231 -13.50 -21.02 -9.51
CA LYS A 231 -14.11 -20.23 -8.42
C LYS A 231 -13.88 -18.72 -8.56
N VAL A 232 -12.83 -18.33 -9.29
CA VAL A 232 -12.51 -16.92 -9.60
C VAL A 232 -13.57 -16.26 -10.50
N ALA A 233 -14.39 -17.03 -11.22
CA ALA A 233 -15.44 -16.47 -12.08
C ALA A 233 -16.54 -15.71 -11.30
N ASP A 234 -16.81 -16.10 -10.06
CA ASP A 234 -17.84 -15.43 -9.23
C ASP A 234 -17.39 -14.04 -8.70
N ILE A 235 -16.12 -13.73 -8.79
CA ILE A 235 -15.53 -12.47 -8.32
C ILE A 235 -15.84 -11.30 -9.26
N ASP A 236 -16.20 -11.54 -10.51
CA ASP A 236 -16.51 -10.46 -11.47
C ASP A 236 -17.64 -9.53 -11.00
N ARG A 237 -18.54 -10.01 -10.16
CA ARG A 237 -19.67 -9.22 -9.63
C ARG A 237 -19.24 -8.11 -8.67
N VAL A 238 -18.08 -8.24 -8.06
CA VAL A 238 -17.53 -7.27 -7.08
C VAL A 238 -16.37 -6.46 -7.65
N LEU A 239 -16.05 -6.66 -8.94
CA LEU A 239 -15.06 -5.88 -9.67
C LEU A 239 -15.76 -4.67 -10.33
N LEU A 240 -15.61 -3.50 -9.71
CA LEU A 240 -16.31 -2.28 -10.11
C LEU A 240 -15.80 -1.68 -11.43
N VAL A 241 -14.50 -1.84 -11.71
CA VAL A 241 -13.86 -1.48 -12.98
C VAL A 241 -12.94 -2.63 -13.39
N ASN A 242 -13.02 -3.04 -14.65
CA ASN A 242 -12.25 -4.16 -15.18
C ASN A 242 -11.62 -3.83 -16.53
N ASP A 243 -10.44 -3.23 -16.51
CA ASP A 243 -9.64 -2.89 -17.68
C ASP A 243 -8.61 -3.98 -18.05
N SER A 244 -8.77 -5.21 -17.57
CA SER A 244 -7.80 -6.30 -17.80
C SER A 244 -7.55 -6.60 -19.27
N VAL A 245 -8.55 -6.39 -20.15
CA VAL A 245 -8.38 -6.48 -21.61
C VAL A 245 -7.41 -5.43 -22.13
N LEU A 246 -7.47 -4.20 -21.60
CA LEU A 246 -6.58 -3.11 -21.99
C LEU A 246 -5.15 -3.38 -21.52
N VAL A 247 -5.00 -3.92 -20.29
CA VAL A 247 -3.69 -4.38 -19.76
C VAL A 247 -3.10 -5.48 -20.64
N TRP A 248 -3.91 -6.50 -20.99
CA TRP A 248 -3.49 -7.58 -21.89
C TRP A 248 -3.03 -7.04 -23.25
N ASN A 249 -3.82 -6.18 -23.86
CA ASN A 249 -3.50 -5.57 -25.15
C ASN A 249 -2.22 -4.73 -25.08
N CYS A 250 -1.97 -4.04 -23.97
CA CYS A 250 -0.72 -3.33 -23.74
C CYS A 250 0.47 -4.28 -23.70
N LEU A 251 0.37 -5.39 -22.97
CA LEU A 251 1.44 -6.40 -22.86
C LEU A 251 1.70 -7.14 -24.18
N MET A 252 0.66 -7.33 -25.00
CA MET A 252 0.77 -8.01 -26.30
C MET A 252 1.30 -7.12 -27.42
N LYS A 253 1.42 -5.80 -27.23
CA LYS A 253 1.97 -4.89 -28.26
C LYS A 253 3.42 -5.29 -28.59
N PRO A 254 3.79 -5.45 -29.87
CA PRO A 254 5.17 -5.67 -30.26
C PRO A 254 6.01 -4.43 -29.96
N GLY A 255 7.27 -4.61 -29.62
CA GLY A 255 8.20 -3.50 -29.39
C GLY A 255 9.37 -3.90 -28.51
N PRO A 256 10.48 -3.11 -28.54
CA PRO A 256 11.71 -3.44 -27.82
C PRO A 256 11.56 -3.39 -26.30
N ASN A 257 10.64 -2.55 -25.77
CA ASN A 257 10.43 -2.39 -24.34
C ASN A 257 9.38 -3.38 -23.83
N GLY A 258 9.82 -4.51 -23.32
CA GLY A 258 8.97 -5.48 -22.63
C GLY A 258 9.10 -5.43 -21.11
N ILE A 259 9.69 -4.36 -20.55
CA ILE A 259 9.87 -4.21 -19.11
C ILE A 259 8.53 -3.86 -18.45
N VAL A 260 8.23 -4.54 -17.35
CA VAL A 260 7.08 -4.23 -16.47
C VAL A 260 7.62 -3.81 -15.11
N ASP A 261 7.22 -2.62 -14.65
CA ASP A 261 7.43 -2.20 -13.27
C ASP A 261 6.25 -2.67 -12.42
N TYR A 262 6.55 -3.36 -11.33
CA TYR A 262 5.56 -3.85 -10.40
C TYR A 262 5.78 -3.20 -9.03
N ILE A 263 4.91 -2.24 -8.69
CA ILE A 263 4.96 -1.52 -7.42
C ILE A 263 4.21 -2.36 -6.39
N CYS A 264 4.98 -3.05 -5.56
CA CYS A 264 4.50 -4.08 -4.65
C CYS A 264 3.63 -3.48 -3.52
N ASP A 265 2.69 -4.30 -3.04
CA ASP A 265 1.88 -4.06 -1.84
C ASP A 265 2.42 -4.95 -0.71
N ASN A 266 1.75 -6.04 -0.37
CA ASN A 266 2.05 -6.84 0.80
C ASN A 266 3.06 -7.98 0.55
N GLY A 267 3.75 -8.39 1.61
CA GLY A 267 4.49 -9.65 1.71
C GLY A 267 3.56 -10.85 1.96
N GLY A 268 4.12 -11.94 2.49
CA GLY A 268 3.36 -13.14 2.82
C GLY A 268 2.76 -13.83 1.60
N PHE A 269 1.57 -14.38 1.75
CA PHE A 269 0.86 -15.07 0.66
C PHE A 269 0.54 -14.15 -0.51
N GLU A 270 0.32 -12.87 -0.27
CA GLU A 270 0.09 -11.91 -1.35
C GLU A 270 1.27 -11.82 -2.29
N PHE A 271 2.49 -11.75 -1.77
CA PHE A 271 3.70 -11.77 -2.60
C PHE A 271 3.88 -13.10 -3.34
N PHE A 272 3.50 -14.23 -2.74
CA PHE A 272 3.49 -15.51 -3.44
C PHE A 272 2.56 -15.46 -4.67
N ALA A 273 1.36 -14.93 -4.51
CA ALA A 273 0.41 -14.78 -5.63
C ALA A 273 0.92 -13.79 -6.69
N ASP A 274 1.62 -12.73 -6.27
CA ASP A 274 2.31 -11.80 -7.18
C ASP A 274 3.33 -12.53 -8.04
N MET A 275 4.20 -13.32 -7.41
CA MET A 275 5.24 -14.06 -8.12
C MET A 275 4.67 -15.08 -9.11
N VAL A 276 3.53 -15.69 -8.81
CA VAL A 276 2.83 -16.59 -9.76
C VAL A 276 2.38 -15.82 -11.01
N LEU A 277 1.80 -14.63 -10.85
CA LEU A 277 1.43 -13.77 -11.99
C LEU A 277 2.65 -13.32 -12.78
N LEU A 278 3.71 -12.88 -12.10
CA LEU A 278 4.92 -12.35 -12.73
C LEU A 278 5.71 -13.44 -13.45
N GLU A 279 5.79 -14.65 -12.88
CA GLU A 279 6.32 -15.84 -13.56
C GLU A 279 5.57 -16.11 -14.87
N TYR A 280 4.23 -16.15 -14.82
CA TYR A 280 3.39 -16.34 -15.99
C TYR A 280 3.67 -15.28 -17.07
N MET A 281 3.84 -14.02 -16.68
CA MET A 281 4.15 -12.94 -17.63
C MET A 281 5.52 -13.14 -18.30
N VAL A 282 6.53 -13.55 -17.56
CA VAL A 282 7.89 -13.80 -18.09
C VAL A 282 7.91 -15.04 -18.97
N ASP A 283 7.35 -16.16 -18.51
CA ASP A 283 7.35 -17.44 -19.23
C ASP A 283 6.61 -17.34 -20.57
N ASN A 284 5.53 -16.56 -20.60
CA ASN A 284 4.72 -16.36 -21.79
C ASN A 284 5.20 -15.17 -22.66
N ASN A 285 6.35 -14.59 -22.38
CA ASN A 285 6.90 -13.42 -23.09
C ASN A 285 5.92 -12.24 -23.16
N LEU A 286 5.12 -12.03 -22.11
CA LEU A 286 4.32 -10.82 -21.89
C LEU A 286 5.20 -9.71 -21.31
N ALA A 287 6.22 -10.09 -20.53
CA ALA A 287 7.28 -9.23 -20.06
C ALA A 287 8.65 -9.82 -20.42
N THR A 288 9.60 -8.99 -20.86
CA THR A 288 11.02 -9.40 -21.03
C THR A 288 11.77 -9.37 -19.72
N GLN A 289 11.38 -8.47 -18.83
CA GLN A 289 11.87 -8.30 -17.46
C GLN A 289 10.77 -7.71 -16.60
N VAL A 290 10.71 -8.12 -15.34
CA VAL A 290 9.88 -7.48 -14.31
C VAL A 290 10.80 -6.84 -13.27
N ARG A 291 10.53 -5.57 -12.93
CA ARG A 291 11.21 -4.87 -11.84
C ARG A 291 10.26 -4.74 -10.65
N LEU A 292 10.64 -5.36 -9.53
CA LEU A 292 9.90 -5.27 -8.27
C LEU A 292 10.30 -4.00 -7.52
N HIS A 293 9.36 -3.11 -7.29
CA HIS A 293 9.55 -1.93 -6.45
C HIS A 293 9.03 -2.21 -5.05
N VAL A 294 9.97 -2.52 -4.16
CA VAL A 294 9.69 -2.83 -2.75
C VAL A 294 9.87 -1.61 -1.86
N LYS A 295 9.34 -1.68 -0.64
CA LYS A 295 9.46 -0.58 0.33
C LYS A 295 10.88 -0.53 0.92
N ALA A 296 11.34 0.68 1.21
CA ALA A 296 12.69 0.94 1.75
C ALA A 296 12.85 0.48 3.21
N ILE A 297 11.77 0.51 3.95
CA ILE A 297 11.71 0.22 5.39
C ILE A 297 10.44 -0.58 5.69
N PRO A 298 10.34 -1.26 6.84
CA PRO A 298 9.09 -1.85 7.34
C PRO A 298 7.95 -0.85 7.30
N TRP A 299 6.88 -1.17 6.56
CA TRP A 299 5.88 -0.19 6.16
C TRP A 299 4.47 -0.76 6.24
N TYR A 300 3.51 0.00 6.75
CA TYR A 300 2.08 -0.35 6.81
C TYR A 300 1.80 -1.79 7.30
N ILE A 301 2.66 -2.33 8.19
CA ILE A 301 2.63 -3.68 8.77
C ILE A 301 3.08 -4.75 7.78
N SER A 302 2.41 -4.86 6.66
CA SER A 302 2.51 -6.00 5.74
C SER A 302 3.24 -5.70 4.43
N ASP A 303 3.58 -4.43 4.16
CA ASP A 303 4.22 -4.06 2.89
C ASP A 303 5.55 -4.79 2.67
N LEU A 304 5.75 -5.20 1.41
CA LEU A 304 6.91 -5.99 1.00
C LEU A 304 8.20 -5.18 1.03
N THR A 305 9.22 -5.70 1.70
CA THR A 305 10.60 -5.19 1.70
C THR A 305 11.54 -6.15 0.99
N ARG A 306 12.78 -5.72 0.71
CA ARG A 306 13.79 -6.61 0.13
C ARG A 306 14.07 -7.85 0.99
N PRO A 307 14.27 -7.76 2.33
CA PRO A 307 14.44 -8.93 3.18
C PRO A 307 13.27 -9.92 3.10
N ASP A 308 12.04 -9.46 2.93
CA ASP A 308 10.87 -10.34 2.77
C ASP A 308 10.92 -11.14 1.48
N VAL A 309 11.34 -10.51 0.36
CA VAL A 309 11.56 -11.21 -0.92
C VAL A 309 12.60 -12.31 -0.74
N GLU A 310 13.76 -11.96 -0.16
CA GLU A 310 14.87 -12.89 0.04
C GLU A 310 14.46 -14.05 0.96
N TRP A 311 13.75 -13.76 2.05
CA TRP A 311 13.26 -14.76 2.97
C TRP A 311 12.24 -15.70 2.30
N THR A 312 11.25 -15.16 1.58
CA THR A 312 10.21 -15.94 0.89
C THR A 312 10.82 -16.90 -0.13
N ILE A 313 11.75 -16.40 -0.97
CA ILE A 313 12.42 -17.25 -1.96
C ILE A 313 13.22 -18.35 -1.27
N ASN A 314 13.97 -18.00 -0.21
CA ASN A 314 14.76 -18.98 0.53
C ASN A 314 13.89 -20.04 1.23
N TYR A 315 12.78 -19.63 1.83
CA TYR A 315 11.80 -20.52 2.45
C TYR A 315 11.27 -21.55 1.44
N LEU A 316 10.85 -21.10 0.26
CA LEU A 316 10.34 -21.99 -0.79
C LEU A 316 11.42 -22.89 -1.38
N VAL A 317 12.64 -22.40 -1.61
CA VAL A 317 13.77 -23.23 -2.14
C VAL A 317 14.04 -24.43 -1.24
N HIS A 318 13.94 -24.27 0.07
CA HIS A 318 14.22 -25.31 1.07
C HIS A 318 12.96 -26.01 1.61
N HIS A 319 11.81 -25.76 1.00
CA HIS A 319 10.54 -26.32 1.44
C HIS A 319 10.51 -27.85 1.26
N GLU A 320 9.86 -28.56 2.19
CA GLU A 320 9.75 -30.04 2.15
C GLU A 320 8.84 -30.53 1.01
N ASP A 321 7.81 -29.77 0.66
CA ASP A 321 6.95 -30.07 -0.49
C ASP A 321 7.70 -29.84 -1.81
N GLU A 322 7.80 -30.88 -2.64
CA GLU A 322 8.56 -30.88 -3.90
C GLU A 322 8.02 -29.83 -4.89
N CYS A 323 6.71 -29.59 -4.91
CA CYS A 323 6.09 -28.61 -5.82
C CYS A 323 6.49 -27.19 -5.44
N LEU A 324 6.39 -26.84 -4.15
CA LEU A 324 6.80 -25.54 -3.66
C LEU A 324 8.31 -25.32 -3.77
N SER A 325 9.10 -26.36 -3.48
CA SER A 325 10.56 -26.30 -3.66
C SER A 325 10.97 -26.12 -5.11
N ALA A 326 10.32 -26.79 -6.05
CA ALA A 326 10.56 -26.61 -7.47
C ALA A 326 10.22 -25.19 -7.94
N LEU A 327 9.12 -24.63 -7.43
CA LEU A 327 8.69 -23.26 -7.71
C LEU A 327 9.68 -22.23 -7.15
N GLY A 328 10.10 -22.39 -5.90
CA GLY A 328 11.11 -21.54 -5.26
C GLY A 328 12.44 -21.54 -6.04
N LYS A 329 12.91 -22.72 -6.47
CA LYS A 329 14.09 -22.86 -7.31
C LYS A 329 13.92 -22.21 -8.69
N LYS A 330 12.73 -22.24 -9.26
CA LYS A 330 12.41 -21.55 -10.52
C LYS A 330 12.48 -20.04 -10.33
N TRP A 331 11.86 -19.49 -9.28
CA TRP A 331 11.91 -18.06 -8.98
C TRP A 331 13.33 -17.56 -8.66
N ALA A 332 14.11 -18.34 -7.92
CA ALA A 332 15.54 -18.04 -7.71
C ALA A 332 16.30 -17.95 -9.03
N ARG A 333 16.01 -18.83 -10.03
CA ARG A 333 16.60 -18.73 -11.39
C ARG A 333 16.10 -17.51 -12.15
N LEU A 334 14.83 -17.13 -12.06
CA LEU A 334 14.31 -15.92 -12.69
C LEU A 334 14.98 -14.66 -12.14
N ILE A 335 15.26 -14.62 -10.83
CA ILE A 335 15.99 -13.53 -10.19
C ILE A 335 17.46 -13.54 -10.61
N SER A 336 18.16 -14.68 -10.55
CA SER A 336 19.58 -14.77 -10.92
C SER A 336 19.84 -14.52 -12.40
N SER A 337 18.87 -14.76 -13.28
CA SER A 337 18.93 -14.46 -14.71
C SER A 337 18.41 -13.07 -15.08
N GLU A 338 18.14 -12.23 -14.08
CA GLU A 338 17.64 -10.87 -14.24
C GLU A 338 16.31 -10.76 -15.00
N LYS A 339 15.54 -11.84 -15.07
CA LYS A 339 14.17 -11.82 -15.62
C LYS A 339 13.19 -11.17 -14.65
N ILE A 340 13.42 -11.35 -13.36
CA ILE A 340 12.76 -10.61 -12.28
C ILE A 340 13.87 -9.98 -11.45
N VAL A 341 13.82 -8.66 -11.26
CA VAL A 341 14.84 -7.93 -10.50
C VAL A 341 14.17 -7.10 -9.40
N ILE A 342 14.84 -7.00 -8.26
CA ILE A 342 14.44 -6.00 -7.26
C ILE A 342 15.04 -4.67 -7.70
N ALA A 343 14.20 -3.70 -8.04
CA ALA A 343 14.63 -2.36 -8.44
C ALA A 343 15.47 -1.70 -7.32
N PRO A 344 16.32 -0.73 -7.64
CA PRO A 344 16.98 0.08 -6.63
C PRO A 344 15.94 0.65 -5.65
N VAL A 345 16.23 0.51 -4.36
CA VAL A 345 15.30 0.93 -3.30
C VAL A 345 15.22 2.46 -3.28
N SER A 346 14.01 3.01 -3.37
CA SER A 346 13.75 4.44 -3.22
C SER A 346 12.91 4.73 -1.99
N HIS A 347 13.33 5.71 -1.20
CA HIS A 347 12.57 6.23 -0.07
C HIS A 347 11.31 7.00 -0.50
N PHE A 348 11.16 7.33 -1.78
CA PHE A 348 9.93 7.94 -2.30
C PHE A 348 8.70 7.03 -2.08
N TRP A 349 8.87 5.70 -2.17
CA TRP A 349 7.79 4.76 -1.91
C TRP A 349 7.27 4.80 -0.47
N THR A 350 8.15 5.15 0.48
CA THR A 350 7.85 5.29 1.91
C THR A 350 7.76 6.76 2.36
N GLY A 351 7.74 7.69 1.41
CA GLY A 351 7.53 9.12 1.66
C GLY A 351 6.03 9.47 1.74
N PRO A 352 5.70 10.67 2.23
CA PRO A 352 4.33 11.16 2.35
C PRO A 352 3.76 11.73 1.04
N GLN A 353 4.59 11.90 0.02
CA GLN A 353 4.22 12.56 -1.23
C GLN A 353 3.33 11.67 -2.10
N PRO A 354 2.30 12.24 -2.77
CA PRO A 354 1.58 11.56 -3.84
C PRO A 354 2.45 11.41 -5.08
N TYR A 355 2.10 10.47 -5.96
CA TYR A 355 2.96 10.12 -7.10
C TYR A 355 3.04 11.21 -8.18
N PHE A 356 2.07 12.09 -8.28
CA PHE A 356 2.11 13.16 -9.29
C PHE A 356 3.23 14.19 -9.07
N VAL A 357 3.84 14.26 -7.87
CA VAL A 357 5.01 15.10 -7.62
C VAL A 357 6.35 14.37 -7.83
N MET A 358 6.34 13.11 -8.25
CA MET A 358 7.57 12.31 -8.40
C MET A 358 8.57 12.96 -9.37
N VAL A 359 8.08 13.57 -10.44
CA VAL A 359 8.94 14.26 -11.42
C VAL A 359 9.79 15.37 -10.80
N GLU A 360 9.32 15.97 -9.71
CA GLU A 360 10.02 17.04 -8.99
C GLU A 360 10.82 16.49 -7.80
N SER A 361 10.30 15.45 -7.14
CA SER A 361 10.85 14.94 -5.88
C SER A 361 11.83 13.77 -6.05
N ASP A 362 11.68 12.95 -7.09
CA ASP A 362 12.56 11.82 -7.42
C ASP A 362 12.58 11.58 -8.93
N ILE A 363 13.26 12.47 -9.64
CA ILE A 363 13.35 12.43 -11.10
C ILE A 363 13.99 11.13 -11.62
N GLU A 364 14.92 10.53 -10.86
CA GLU A 364 15.58 9.30 -11.27
C GLU A 364 14.63 8.12 -11.24
N LEU A 365 13.81 8.01 -10.20
CA LEU A 365 12.74 7.00 -10.12
C LEU A 365 11.72 7.22 -11.25
N TYR A 366 11.33 8.47 -11.52
CA TYR A 366 10.43 8.77 -12.63
C TYR A 366 11.02 8.28 -13.97
N ARG A 367 12.32 8.55 -14.23
CA ARG A 367 13.03 8.08 -15.42
C ARG A 367 13.08 6.55 -15.51
N VAL A 368 13.29 5.87 -14.38
CA VAL A 368 13.22 4.40 -14.35
C VAL A 368 11.85 3.93 -14.88
N LEU A 369 10.77 4.50 -14.38
CA LEU A 369 9.42 4.13 -14.83
C LEU A 369 9.15 4.47 -16.30
N THR A 370 9.73 5.54 -16.87
CA THR A 370 9.55 5.88 -18.30
C THR A 370 10.17 4.85 -19.25
N ASN A 371 11.07 4.04 -18.76
CA ASN A 371 11.71 2.98 -19.54
C ASN A 371 10.93 1.65 -19.53
N SER A 372 9.74 1.61 -18.95
CA SER A 372 8.88 0.42 -18.97
C SER A 372 7.75 0.52 -19.98
N ARG A 373 7.17 -0.63 -20.30
CA ARG A 373 5.95 -0.74 -21.10
C ARG A 373 4.72 -0.48 -20.25
N LEU A 374 4.76 -0.90 -19.01
CA LEU A 374 3.65 -0.86 -18.07
C LEU A 374 4.17 -0.75 -16.65
N ALA A 375 3.57 0.12 -15.85
CA ALA A 375 3.73 0.15 -14.40
C ALA A 375 2.44 -0.33 -13.74
N ILE A 376 2.52 -1.42 -12.97
CA ILE A 376 1.41 -1.98 -12.20
C ILE A 376 1.54 -1.51 -10.75
N PHE A 377 0.58 -0.73 -10.30
CA PHE A 377 0.48 -0.25 -8.92
C PHE A 377 -0.51 -1.11 -8.16
N LYS A 378 -0.03 -1.90 -7.24
CA LYS A 378 -0.86 -2.82 -6.47
C LYS A 378 -1.16 -2.29 -5.08
N GLY A 379 -2.43 -2.43 -4.67
CA GLY A 379 -2.89 -2.19 -3.30
C GLY A 379 -3.44 -0.80 -3.03
N ASP A 380 -4.08 -0.69 -1.87
CA ASP A 380 -4.83 0.51 -1.48
C ASP A 380 -3.92 1.72 -1.23
N LEU A 381 -2.77 1.52 -0.58
CA LEU A 381 -1.82 2.61 -0.33
C LEU A 381 -1.28 3.20 -1.63
N ASN A 382 -0.86 2.35 -2.59
CA ASN A 382 -0.37 2.81 -3.89
C ASN A 382 -1.47 3.56 -4.66
N TYR A 383 -2.72 3.08 -4.59
CA TYR A 383 -3.86 3.78 -5.17
C TYR A 383 -4.11 5.15 -4.52
N ARG A 384 -4.08 5.24 -3.20
CA ARG A 384 -4.20 6.50 -2.46
C ARG A 384 -3.13 7.50 -2.87
N LYS A 385 -1.89 7.05 -3.05
CA LYS A 385 -0.78 7.89 -3.54
C LYS A 385 -0.94 8.30 -5.00
N LEU A 386 -1.48 7.45 -5.87
CA LEU A 386 -1.85 7.83 -7.24
C LEU A 386 -2.90 8.93 -7.26
N MET A 387 -3.95 8.80 -6.44
CA MET A 387 -5.07 9.75 -6.37
C MET A 387 -4.78 10.98 -5.50
N GLY A 388 -3.65 10.99 -4.76
CA GLY A 388 -3.25 12.08 -3.87
C GLY A 388 -4.08 12.18 -2.60
N ASP A 389 -4.67 11.08 -2.15
CA ASP A 389 -5.55 10.99 -0.96
C ASP A 389 -6.69 12.05 -1.00
N TYR A 390 -7.20 12.30 -2.20
CA TYR A 390 -8.23 13.32 -2.47
C TYR A 390 -9.57 12.64 -2.73
N ILE A 391 -10.64 13.21 -2.18
CA ILE A 391 -12.02 12.73 -2.38
C ILE A 391 -12.53 13.25 -3.72
N TRP A 392 -12.26 12.49 -4.76
CA TRP A 392 -12.74 12.74 -6.11
C TRP A 392 -14.25 12.51 -6.22
N ASP A 393 -14.87 13.04 -7.27
CA ASP A 393 -16.12 12.45 -7.72
C ASP A 393 -15.83 11.02 -8.17
N SER A 394 -16.66 10.08 -7.73
CA SER A 394 -16.45 8.66 -8.03
C SER A 394 -16.54 8.34 -9.53
N ALA A 395 -17.21 9.17 -10.32
CA ALA A 395 -17.30 9.05 -11.76
C ALA A 395 -16.21 9.84 -12.52
N GLU A 396 -15.35 10.61 -11.81
CA GLU A 396 -14.23 11.32 -12.44
C GLU A 396 -13.29 10.34 -13.14
N GLU A 397 -12.81 10.67 -14.33
CA GLU A 397 -11.94 9.79 -15.12
C GLU A 397 -10.63 9.48 -14.37
N PHE A 398 -10.21 8.22 -14.38
CA PHE A 398 -8.98 7.76 -13.73
C PHE A 398 -7.77 8.58 -14.18
N ILE A 399 -7.68 8.87 -15.49
CA ILE A 399 -6.58 9.65 -16.07
C ILE A 399 -6.51 11.09 -15.52
N THR A 400 -7.66 11.72 -15.27
CA THR A 400 -7.75 13.06 -14.67
C THR A 400 -7.24 13.02 -13.22
N CYS A 401 -7.63 11.98 -12.47
CA CYS A 401 -7.24 11.81 -11.06
C CYS A 401 -5.75 11.59 -10.88
N LEU A 402 -5.02 11.10 -11.87
CA LEU A 402 -3.57 10.96 -11.86
C LEU A 402 -2.82 12.30 -11.88
N ARG A 403 -3.49 13.41 -12.16
CA ARG A 403 -2.91 14.78 -12.15
C ARG A 403 -1.62 14.90 -12.97
N GLY A 404 -1.57 14.22 -14.13
CA GLY A 404 -0.40 14.24 -15.02
C GLY A 404 0.68 13.24 -14.71
N PHE A 405 0.58 12.41 -13.67
CA PHE A 405 1.49 11.30 -13.43
C PHE A 405 1.33 10.23 -14.49
N ARG A 406 2.22 10.22 -15.47
CA ARG A 406 2.20 9.32 -16.63
C ARG A 406 3.60 8.98 -17.12
N PRO A 407 4.44 8.36 -16.27
CA PRO A 407 5.78 7.97 -16.72
C PRO A 407 5.70 6.93 -17.85
N THR A 408 4.70 6.06 -17.81
CA THR A 408 4.43 4.99 -18.78
C THR A 408 2.93 4.65 -18.76
N ASN A 409 2.49 3.59 -19.44
CA ASN A 409 1.15 3.03 -19.25
C ASN A 409 0.98 2.60 -17.78
N ILE A 410 -0.16 2.91 -17.18
CA ILE A 410 -0.42 2.65 -15.77
C ILE A 410 -1.56 1.65 -15.64
N CYS A 411 -1.37 0.64 -14.79
CA CYS A 411 -2.42 -0.21 -14.27
C CYS A 411 -2.47 -0.07 -12.74
N ALA A 412 -3.64 0.25 -12.19
CA ALA A 412 -3.89 0.23 -10.75
C ALA A 412 -4.78 -0.97 -10.41
N MET A 413 -4.30 -1.80 -9.47
CA MET A 413 -5.01 -2.98 -8.97
C MET A 413 -5.22 -2.83 -7.48
N ARG A 414 -6.47 -2.71 -7.02
CA ARG A 414 -6.74 -2.57 -5.58
C ARG A 414 -8.08 -3.17 -5.17
N THR A 415 -8.17 -3.68 -3.94
CA THR A 415 -9.42 -3.84 -3.21
C THR A 415 -9.75 -2.52 -2.50
N VAL A 416 -11.02 -2.10 -2.53
CA VAL A 416 -11.45 -0.79 -2.03
C VAL A 416 -11.51 -0.81 -0.50
N LYS A 417 -10.57 -0.12 0.16
CA LYS A 417 -10.44 -0.09 1.63
C LYS A 417 -10.47 1.33 2.22
N CYS A 418 -10.78 2.34 1.41
CA CYS A 418 -10.98 3.73 1.86
C CYS A 418 -11.83 4.52 0.86
N GLU A 419 -12.26 5.71 1.25
CA GLU A 419 -13.18 6.58 0.50
C GLU A 419 -12.58 7.19 -0.77
N VAL A 420 -11.30 6.97 -1.05
CA VAL A 420 -10.65 7.44 -2.28
C VAL A 420 -10.97 6.48 -3.43
N VAL A 421 -11.84 6.88 -4.33
CA VAL A 421 -12.24 6.10 -5.52
C VAL A 421 -12.59 7.02 -6.67
N CYS A 422 -12.28 6.59 -7.91
CA CYS A 422 -12.65 7.29 -9.14
C CYS A 422 -12.87 6.30 -10.29
N GLY A 423 -13.31 6.79 -11.44
CA GLY A 423 -13.47 6.00 -12.66
C GLY A 423 -14.66 5.04 -12.64
N LEU A 424 -15.59 5.19 -11.71
CA LEU A 424 -16.80 4.38 -11.68
C LEU A 424 -17.83 4.90 -12.69
N PRO A 425 -18.70 4.04 -13.23
CA PRO A 425 -19.87 4.48 -13.96
C PRO A 425 -20.74 5.45 -13.15
N GLU A 426 -21.33 6.43 -13.81
CA GLU A 426 -22.21 7.42 -13.17
C GLU A 426 -23.33 6.75 -12.39
N GLY A 427 -23.60 7.19 -11.16
CA GLY A 427 -24.63 6.64 -10.26
C GLY A 427 -24.29 5.28 -9.62
N MET A 428 -23.17 4.63 -9.97
CA MET A 428 -22.77 3.36 -9.36
C MET A 428 -22.49 3.51 -7.87
N ALA A 429 -21.74 4.52 -7.47
CA ALA A 429 -21.40 4.76 -6.05
C ALA A 429 -22.64 4.96 -5.19
N ASP A 430 -23.66 5.69 -5.69
CA ASP A 430 -24.93 5.89 -4.98
C ASP A 430 -25.73 4.59 -4.85
N THR A 431 -25.66 3.74 -5.89
CA THR A 431 -26.30 2.43 -5.88
C THR A 431 -25.64 1.49 -4.86
N LEU A 432 -24.32 1.46 -4.85
CA LEU A 432 -23.54 0.69 -3.87
C LEU A 432 -23.83 1.17 -2.44
N LEU A 433 -23.82 2.49 -2.21
CA LEU A 433 -24.10 3.05 -0.88
C LEU A 433 -25.49 2.70 -0.36
N ARG A 434 -26.50 2.60 -1.21
CA ARG A 434 -27.85 2.15 -0.81
C ARG A 434 -27.89 0.69 -0.39
N ASN A 435 -27.05 -0.15 -0.97
CA ASN A 435 -27.02 -1.59 -0.73
C ASN A 435 -26.03 -2.00 0.37
N ASP A 436 -24.93 -1.28 0.49
CA ASP A 436 -23.85 -1.55 1.46
C ASP A 436 -23.19 -0.22 1.87
N HIS A 437 -23.49 0.23 3.08
CA HIS A 437 -22.93 1.47 3.63
C HIS A 437 -21.41 1.37 3.89
N THR A 438 -20.85 0.17 3.89
CA THR A 438 -19.43 -0.09 4.15
C THR A 438 -18.62 -0.37 2.88
N TRP A 439 -19.22 -0.30 1.70
CA TRP A 439 -18.61 -0.73 0.44
C TRP A 439 -17.23 -0.09 0.15
N MET A 440 -17.01 1.15 0.60
CA MET A 440 -15.72 1.85 0.40
C MET A 440 -14.61 1.39 1.35
N ILE A 441 -14.95 0.70 2.43
CA ILE A 441 -13.98 0.37 3.50
C ILE A 441 -13.87 -1.13 3.80
N SER A 442 -14.80 -1.93 3.27
CA SER A 442 -14.87 -3.37 3.59
C SER A 442 -13.80 -4.22 2.89
N GLY A 443 -13.22 -3.73 1.79
CA GLY A 443 -12.36 -4.54 0.92
C GLY A 443 -13.10 -5.53 0.05
N SER A 444 -14.45 -5.56 0.09
CA SER A 444 -15.27 -6.51 -0.66
C SER A 444 -15.35 -6.20 -2.16
N TYR A 445 -15.00 -5.00 -2.55
CA TYR A 445 -15.00 -4.55 -3.94
C TYR A 445 -13.58 -4.27 -4.43
N GLY A 446 -13.35 -4.39 -5.74
CA GLY A 446 -12.05 -4.13 -6.34
C GLY A 446 -12.14 -3.36 -7.64
N VAL A 447 -10.99 -2.88 -8.09
CA VAL A 447 -10.81 -2.24 -9.39
C VAL A 447 -9.52 -2.72 -10.04
N ILE A 448 -9.58 -2.89 -11.36
CA ILE A 448 -8.44 -2.99 -12.28
C ILE A 448 -8.62 -1.84 -13.26
N GLN A 449 -7.86 -0.77 -13.09
CA GLN A 449 -7.96 0.44 -13.89
C GLN A 449 -6.69 0.64 -14.72
N TYR A 450 -6.87 1.00 -15.98
CA TYR A 450 -5.76 1.18 -16.91
C TYR A 450 -5.84 2.54 -17.61
N THR A 451 -4.68 3.14 -17.88
CA THR A 451 -4.56 4.28 -18.78
C THR A 451 -3.29 4.19 -19.61
N ASP A 452 -3.42 4.55 -20.90
CA ASP A 452 -2.28 4.69 -21.79
C ASP A 452 -1.41 5.90 -21.37
N SER A 453 -0.10 5.75 -21.48
CA SER A 453 0.76 6.92 -21.57
C SER A 453 0.44 7.60 -22.91
N LEU A 454 -0.24 8.72 -22.88
CA LEU A 454 -0.18 9.60 -24.01
C LEU A 454 1.29 9.96 -24.18
N LYS A 455 1.91 9.55 -25.28
CA LYS A 455 3.23 10.03 -25.66
C LYS A 455 3.13 11.53 -25.77
N CYS A 456 3.36 12.23 -24.67
CA CYS A 456 3.62 13.65 -24.74
C CYS A 456 4.93 13.76 -25.51
N SER A 457 4.94 14.47 -26.61
CA SER A 457 6.16 14.91 -27.31
C SER A 457 6.94 15.95 -26.49
N CYS A 458 6.63 16.07 -25.20
CA CYS A 458 7.32 16.93 -24.26
C CYS A 458 8.63 16.26 -23.92
N ALA A 459 9.74 16.79 -24.45
CA ALA A 459 11.08 16.46 -24.04
C ALA A 459 11.24 16.58 -22.53
N PHE A 460 12.06 15.71 -21.95
CA PHE A 460 12.42 15.80 -20.54
C PHE A 460 12.93 17.20 -20.16
N PRO A 461 12.67 17.71 -18.93
CA PRO A 461 13.35 18.89 -18.44
C PRO A 461 14.87 18.60 -18.40
N GLY A 462 15.58 19.15 -19.36
CA GLY A 462 17.04 18.94 -19.49
C GLY A 462 17.55 19.11 -20.92
N GLU A 463 16.69 18.91 -21.93
CA GLU A 463 16.96 19.31 -23.32
C GLU A 463 16.05 20.50 -23.64
N GLU A 464 16.59 21.69 -23.46
CA GLU A 464 16.08 23.01 -23.88
C GLU A 464 14.58 23.11 -24.20
N ASN A 465 13.74 23.03 -23.19
CA ASN A 465 12.45 23.73 -23.18
C ASN A 465 12.01 23.92 -21.72
N ASN A 466 12.08 25.16 -21.28
CA ASN A 466 11.54 25.69 -20.03
C ASN A 466 10.03 25.32 -19.91
N ILE A 467 9.69 24.17 -19.35
CA ILE A 467 8.34 23.91 -18.86
C ILE A 467 8.23 24.66 -17.54
N LYS A 468 7.84 25.93 -17.63
CA LYS A 468 7.42 26.70 -16.46
C LYS A 468 6.25 25.97 -15.82
N SER A 469 6.20 25.98 -14.50
CA SER A 469 5.11 25.49 -13.63
C SER A 469 3.69 26.00 -13.99
N GLU A 470 3.57 26.82 -14.99
CA GLU A 470 2.32 27.40 -15.52
C GLU A 470 1.43 26.39 -16.27
N HIS A 471 1.92 25.17 -16.59
CA HIS A 471 1.15 24.15 -17.30
C HIS A 471 0.54 23.09 -16.39
N TRP A 472 0.71 23.19 -15.10
CA TRP A 472 0.00 22.37 -14.13
C TRP A 472 -1.33 23.07 -13.81
N PRO A 473 -2.49 22.42 -13.95
CA PRO A 473 -3.71 23.03 -13.47
C PRO A 473 -3.53 23.35 -12.00
N ALA A 474 -3.46 24.64 -11.66
CA ALA A 474 -3.50 25.10 -10.29
C ALA A 474 -4.64 24.37 -9.58
N LEU A 475 -4.41 23.95 -8.34
CA LEU A 475 -5.45 23.45 -7.46
C LEU A 475 -6.72 24.23 -7.73
N VAL A 476 -7.75 23.58 -8.27
CA VAL A 476 -9.03 24.23 -8.57
C VAL A 476 -9.52 24.86 -7.27
N GLN A 477 -9.32 26.15 -7.12
CA GLN A 477 -10.00 26.90 -6.08
C GLN A 477 -11.49 26.82 -6.38
N PRO A 478 -12.34 26.53 -5.40
CA PRO A 478 -13.78 26.53 -5.61
C PRO A 478 -14.18 27.92 -6.14
N ARG A 479 -14.82 27.95 -7.29
CA ARG A 479 -15.41 29.18 -7.84
C ARG A 479 -16.31 29.75 -6.76
N SER A 480 -15.93 30.90 -6.21
CA SER A 480 -16.80 31.69 -5.35
C SER A 480 -18.06 32.00 -6.16
N GLY A 481 -19.21 31.50 -5.67
CA GLY A 481 -20.50 31.75 -6.28
C GLY A 481 -20.72 33.24 -6.44
N ARG A 482 -20.90 33.73 -7.66
CA ARG A 482 -21.42 35.08 -7.92
C ARG A 482 -22.84 35.10 -7.36
N SER A 483 -23.04 35.84 -6.31
CA SER A 483 -24.35 36.28 -5.90
C SER A 483 -24.87 37.23 -6.98
N THR A 484 -25.84 36.80 -7.77
CA THR A 484 -26.64 37.69 -8.63
C THR A 484 -27.55 38.50 -7.73
N GLY A 485 -27.10 39.67 -7.32
CA GLY A 485 -27.97 40.71 -6.77
C GLY A 485 -28.83 41.27 -7.87
N ALA A 486 -30.11 40.92 -7.88
CA ALA A 486 -31.12 41.61 -8.66
C ALA A 486 -31.33 43.01 -8.07
N GLN A 487 -30.85 44.02 -8.74
CA GLN A 487 -31.32 45.40 -8.52
C GLN A 487 -32.54 45.64 -9.39
N THR A 488 -33.67 45.83 -8.75
CA THR A 488 -34.87 46.44 -9.37
C THR A 488 -34.66 47.93 -9.50
N PRO A 489 -34.97 48.57 -10.64
CA PRO A 489 -35.01 50.01 -10.73
C PRO A 489 -36.34 50.55 -10.23
N ILE A 490 -36.26 51.52 -9.30
CA ILE A 490 -37.33 52.43 -8.97
C ILE A 490 -37.10 53.71 -9.78
N GLY A 491 -38.17 54.20 -10.39
CA GLY A 491 -38.22 55.50 -11.03
C GLY A 491 -38.76 55.49 -12.45
#